data_431092bb8183313c3283d6e144cddf53
#
_entry.id   431092bb8183313c3283d6e144cddf53
#
_cell.length_a   1.000
_cell.length_b   1.000
_cell.length_c   1.000
_cell.angle_alpha   90.00
_cell.angle_beta   90.00
_cell.angle_gamma   90.00
#
_symmetry.space_group_name_H-M   'P 1'
#
loop_
_entity.id
_entity.type
_entity.pdbx_description
1 polymer ?
#
loop_
_entity_poly.entity_id
_entity_poly.type
_entity_poly.pdbx_seq_one_letter_code
_entity_poly.pdbx_strand_id
1 'polypeptide(L)'
;MVIGHNRYSTRGFSQISNTQPIVVGKGSNAIAIAHNGNIVNAEPLYEELCDQGYTFHTSTDTEVIANLIISSHEKDWVDKIRYAMHRLQGAYSLAIMANHGLFGVRDPFGVRPLCLGPLMVAGL
;
A
#
# COMPACT_ATOMS: atom_id res chain seq x y z
N MET A 1 -16.63 3.37 -1.90
CA MET A 1 -15.35 3.79 -1.32
C MET A 1 -14.41 4.28 -2.40
N VAL A 2 -13.67 5.30 -2.12
CA VAL A 2 -12.74 5.89 -3.07
C VAL A 2 -11.42 6.21 -2.36
N ILE A 3 -10.30 5.90 -2.99
CA ILE A 3 -8.99 6.39 -2.58
C ILE A 3 -8.36 7.17 -3.72
N GLY A 4 -7.52 8.13 -3.39
CA GLY A 4 -6.82 8.95 -4.37
C GLY A 4 -5.43 9.32 -3.87
N HIS A 5 -4.62 9.81 -4.77
CA HIS A 5 -3.24 10.16 -4.46
C HIS A 5 -2.77 11.36 -5.27
N ASN A 6 -2.14 12.31 -4.58
CA ASN A 6 -1.41 13.40 -5.20
C ASN A 6 0.08 13.14 -5.06
N ARG A 7 0.81 13.15 -6.16
CA ARG A 7 2.22 12.77 -6.18
C ARG A 7 3.12 13.94 -6.49
N TYR A 8 4.19 14.07 -5.68
CA TYR A 8 5.33 14.89 -6.03
C TYR A 8 6.40 14.01 -6.67
N SER A 9 7.02 14.48 -7.76
CA SER A 9 8.11 13.77 -8.43
C SER A 9 9.39 13.89 -7.61
N THR A 10 9.55 13.06 -6.58
CA THR A 10 10.73 13.08 -5.71
C THR A 10 11.76 12.02 -6.10
N ARG A 11 11.33 10.94 -6.72
CA ARG A 11 12.20 9.84 -7.16
C ARG A 11 11.61 9.17 -8.39
N GLY A 12 12.51 8.74 -9.28
CA GLY A 12 12.16 7.97 -10.45
C GLY A 12 11.48 8.79 -11.54
N PHE A 13 11.15 8.11 -12.58
CA PHE A 13 10.51 8.71 -13.75
C PHE A 13 9.01 8.84 -13.53
N SER A 14 8.44 9.94 -14.01
CA SER A 14 6.99 10.15 -14.02
C SER A 14 6.36 9.28 -15.10
N GLN A 15 6.24 7.97 -14.84
CA GLN A 15 5.58 7.02 -15.72
C GLN A 15 4.15 6.78 -15.25
N ILE A 16 3.23 6.61 -16.19
CA ILE A 16 1.84 6.29 -15.88
C ILE A 16 1.74 5.01 -15.04
N SER A 17 2.60 4.01 -15.33
CA SER A 17 2.65 2.75 -14.57
C SER A 17 2.99 2.94 -13.10
N ASN A 18 3.67 4.05 -12.74
CA ASN A 18 4.03 4.37 -11.35
C ASN A 18 3.00 5.27 -10.66
N THR A 19 1.91 5.60 -11.34
CA THR A 19 0.84 6.42 -10.76
C THR A 19 0.07 5.65 -9.71
N GLN A 20 -0.20 6.29 -8.58
CA GLN A 20 -0.99 5.70 -7.51
C GLN A 20 -2.45 6.18 -7.60
N PRO A 21 -3.42 5.45 -7.06
CA PRO A 21 -3.27 4.17 -6.35
C PRO A 21 -2.85 3.02 -7.26
N ILE A 22 -2.10 2.09 -6.69
CA ILE A 22 -1.68 0.88 -7.40
C ILE A 22 -2.65 -0.25 -7.05
N VAL A 23 -3.07 -0.99 -8.06
CA VAL A 23 -4.00 -2.13 -7.87
C VAL A 23 -3.22 -3.42 -8.11
N VAL A 24 -3.31 -4.34 -7.17
CA VAL A 24 -2.74 -5.68 -7.29
C VAL A 24 -3.76 -6.73 -6.90
N GLY A 25 -3.53 -7.96 -7.35
CA GLY A 25 -4.42 -9.08 -7.06
C GLY A 25 -5.61 -9.17 -7.99
N LYS A 26 -6.41 -10.20 -7.79
CA LYS A 26 -7.59 -10.47 -8.61
C LYS A 26 -8.77 -10.87 -7.73
N GLY A 27 -9.97 -10.49 -8.19
CA GLY A 27 -11.21 -10.87 -7.51
C GLY A 27 -11.26 -10.38 -6.07
N SER A 28 -11.63 -11.26 -5.16
CA SER A 28 -11.76 -10.91 -3.74
C SER A 28 -10.42 -10.64 -3.04
N ASN A 29 -9.30 -10.99 -3.68
CA ASN A 29 -7.97 -10.73 -3.14
C ASN A 29 -7.33 -9.46 -3.73
N ALA A 30 -8.05 -8.70 -4.53
CA ALA A 30 -7.55 -7.46 -5.11
C ALA A 30 -7.56 -6.33 -4.07
N ILE A 31 -6.50 -5.52 -4.10
CA ILE A 31 -6.44 -4.29 -3.29
C ILE A 31 -5.96 -3.13 -4.15
N ALA A 32 -6.41 -1.94 -3.77
CA ALA A 32 -5.86 -0.68 -4.27
C ALA A 32 -5.16 0.00 -3.12
N ILE A 33 -3.95 0.50 -3.35
CA ILE A 33 -3.12 1.07 -2.31
C ILE A 33 -2.53 2.40 -2.75
N ALA A 34 -2.63 3.39 -1.88
CA ALA A 34 -1.95 4.67 -2.00
C ALA A 34 -0.96 4.80 -0.85
N HIS A 35 0.24 5.25 -1.14
CA HIS A 35 1.37 5.26 -0.21
C HIS A 35 2.07 6.61 -0.23
N ASN A 36 2.32 7.14 0.95
CA ASN A 36 3.19 8.28 1.16
C ASN A 36 4.28 7.89 2.14
N GLY A 37 5.52 7.91 1.68
CA GLY A 37 6.66 7.52 2.49
C GLY A 37 7.74 6.81 1.70
N ASN A 38 8.62 6.14 2.42
CA ASN A 38 9.73 5.40 1.84
C ASN A 38 10.04 4.15 2.66
N ILE A 39 10.16 3.02 1.98
CA ILE A 39 10.48 1.73 2.59
C ILE A 39 11.94 1.44 2.33
N VAL A 40 12.72 1.26 3.40
CA VAL A 40 14.17 1.06 3.30
C VAL A 40 14.55 -0.37 2.93
N ASN A 41 13.69 -1.34 3.19
CA ASN A 41 13.93 -2.75 2.87
C ASN A 41 13.09 -3.26 1.69
N ALA A 42 12.73 -2.38 0.77
CA ALA A 42 11.91 -2.75 -0.39
C ALA A 42 12.60 -3.79 -1.29
N GLU A 43 13.91 -3.63 -1.52
CA GLU A 43 14.63 -4.50 -2.44
C GLU A 43 14.70 -5.97 -1.99
N PRO A 44 15.10 -6.30 -0.75
CA PRO A 44 15.03 -7.69 -0.29
C PRO A 44 13.62 -8.28 -0.33
N LEU A 45 12.61 -7.49 -0.01
CA LEU A 45 11.22 -7.94 -0.08
C LEU A 45 10.78 -8.18 -1.52
N TYR A 46 11.20 -7.32 -2.44
CA TYR A 46 10.96 -7.50 -3.87
C TYR A 46 11.53 -8.83 -4.36
N GLU A 47 12.79 -9.11 -4.03
CA GLU A 47 13.44 -10.36 -4.44
C GLU A 47 12.74 -11.58 -3.87
N GLU A 48 12.35 -11.54 -2.59
CA GLU A 48 11.60 -12.62 -1.96
C GLU A 48 10.27 -12.87 -2.64
N LEU A 49 9.53 -11.80 -2.97
CA LEU A 49 8.24 -11.92 -3.63
C LEU A 49 8.39 -12.45 -5.07
N CYS A 50 9.43 -12.04 -5.79
CA CYS A 50 9.72 -12.60 -7.11
C CYS A 50 10.01 -14.10 -7.03
N ASP A 51 10.74 -14.54 -6.02
CA ASP A 51 11.03 -15.96 -5.79
C ASP A 51 9.76 -16.75 -5.49
N GLN A 52 8.76 -16.11 -4.90
CA GLN A 52 7.46 -16.71 -4.62
C GLN A 52 6.51 -16.69 -5.84
N GLY A 53 6.93 -16.11 -6.94
CA GLY A 53 6.15 -16.09 -8.18
C GLY A 53 5.33 -14.82 -8.42
N TYR A 54 5.48 -13.80 -7.60
CA TYR A 54 4.80 -12.52 -7.81
C TYR A 54 5.46 -11.74 -8.92
N THR A 55 4.65 -11.13 -9.78
CA THR A 55 5.13 -10.29 -10.87
C THR A 55 4.90 -8.82 -10.53
N PHE A 56 5.80 -7.97 -11.03
CA PHE A 56 5.75 -6.54 -10.79
C PHE A 56 5.59 -5.78 -12.11
N HIS A 57 4.72 -4.78 -12.10
CA HIS A 57 4.43 -3.96 -13.27
C HIS A 57 4.93 -2.53 -13.12
N THR A 58 5.38 -2.16 -11.92
CA THR A 58 5.92 -0.84 -11.62
C THR A 58 7.29 -0.96 -10.98
N SER A 59 7.99 0.16 -10.85
CA SER A 59 9.28 0.22 -10.15
C SER A 59 9.16 0.82 -8.75
N THR A 60 7.95 0.89 -8.21
CA THR A 60 7.68 1.54 -6.92
C THR A 60 7.71 0.57 -5.75
N ASP A 61 8.11 1.06 -4.59
CA ASP A 61 8.00 0.31 -3.34
C ASP A 61 6.54 0.10 -2.93
N THR A 62 5.63 0.91 -3.42
CA THR A 62 4.19 0.75 -3.18
C THR A 62 3.69 -0.61 -3.67
N GLU A 63 4.13 -1.07 -4.83
CA GLU A 63 3.74 -2.39 -5.33
C GLU A 63 4.35 -3.52 -4.49
N VAL A 64 5.54 -3.32 -3.95
CA VAL A 64 6.16 -4.26 -3.00
C VAL A 64 5.27 -4.40 -1.76
N ILE A 65 4.84 -3.29 -1.20
CA ILE A 65 3.94 -3.29 -0.04
C ILE A 65 2.63 -4.04 -0.37
N ALA A 66 2.03 -3.73 -1.51
CA ALA A 66 0.77 -4.33 -1.92
C ALA A 66 0.90 -5.85 -2.10
N ASN A 67 1.94 -6.30 -2.79
CA ASN A 67 2.19 -7.72 -2.99
C ASN A 67 2.52 -8.43 -1.66
N LEU A 68 3.22 -7.77 -0.76
CA LEU A 68 3.51 -8.32 0.55
C LEU A 68 2.22 -8.57 1.34
N ILE A 69 1.27 -7.65 1.29
CA ILE A 69 -0.03 -7.81 1.95
C ILE A 69 -0.78 -9.01 1.39
N ILE A 70 -0.92 -9.11 0.07
CA ILE A 70 -1.67 -10.20 -0.55
C ILE A 70 -0.95 -11.54 -0.47
N SER A 71 0.37 -11.56 -0.23
CA SER A 71 1.15 -12.80 -0.07
C SER A 71 0.93 -13.46 1.29
N SER A 72 0.35 -12.76 2.24
CA SER A 72 0.07 -13.29 3.56
C SER A 72 -0.94 -14.44 3.50
N HIS A 73 -0.70 -15.47 4.30
CA HIS A 73 -1.61 -16.60 4.44
C HIS A 73 -2.75 -16.35 5.43
N GLU A 74 -2.77 -15.17 6.03
CA GLU A 74 -3.85 -14.79 6.94
C GLU A 74 -5.18 -14.65 6.19
N LYS A 75 -6.29 -14.84 6.91
CA LYS A 75 -7.63 -14.79 6.30
C LYS A 75 -8.21 -13.39 6.28
N ASP A 76 -8.03 -12.64 7.36
CA ASP A 76 -8.59 -11.31 7.50
C ASP A 76 -7.65 -10.24 6.95
N TRP A 77 -8.23 -9.21 6.36
CA TRP A 77 -7.44 -8.10 5.83
C TRP A 77 -6.61 -7.39 6.91
N VAL A 78 -7.16 -7.22 8.11
CA VAL A 78 -6.43 -6.63 9.24
C VAL A 78 -5.18 -7.44 9.54
N ASP A 79 -5.28 -8.75 9.57
CA ASP A 79 -4.16 -9.64 9.87
C ASP A 79 -3.14 -9.66 8.71
N LYS A 80 -3.61 -9.61 7.47
CA LYS A 80 -2.73 -9.48 6.30
C LYS A 80 -1.91 -8.19 6.35
N ILE A 81 -2.56 -7.08 6.66
CA ILE A 81 -1.91 -5.78 6.79
C ILE A 81 -0.92 -5.80 7.96
N ARG A 82 -1.31 -6.37 9.08
CA ARG A 82 -0.43 -6.50 10.24
C ARG A 82 0.81 -7.33 9.93
N TYR A 83 0.63 -8.43 9.19
CA TYR A 83 1.75 -9.24 8.71
C TYR A 83 2.75 -8.40 7.92
N ALA A 84 2.25 -7.60 6.98
CA ALA A 84 3.11 -6.73 6.19
C ALA A 84 3.80 -5.68 7.06
N MET A 85 3.09 -5.07 8.00
CA MET A 85 3.66 -4.06 8.90
C MET A 85 4.83 -4.60 9.72
N HIS A 86 4.78 -5.86 10.13
CA HIS A 86 5.88 -6.49 10.88
C HIS A 86 7.13 -6.69 10.02
N ARG A 87 6.99 -6.70 8.71
CA ARG A 87 8.08 -6.93 7.79
C ARG A 87 8.62 -5.66 7.13
N LEU A 88 7.81 -4.62 7.05
CA LEU A 88 8.20 -3.35 6.46
C LEU A 88 9.10 -2.55 7.40
N GLN A 89 10.15 -1.95 6.84
CA GLN A 89 11.03 -1.02 7.56
C GLN A 89 11.01 0.32 6.84
N GLY A 90 10.83 1.39 7.60
CA GLY A 90 10.78 2.73 7.05
C GLY A 90 9.59 3.52 7.56
N ALA A 91 9.36 4.66 6.93
CA ALA A 91 8.26 5.56 7.25
C ALA A 91 7.20 5.47 6.17
N TYR A 92 5.95 5.26 6.57
CA TYR A 92 4.85 5.14 5.60
C TYR A 92 3.51 5.53 6.19
N SER A 93 2.66 6.07 5.34
CA SER A 93 1.23 6.18 5.55
C SER A 93 0.55 5.55 4.34
N LEU A 94 -0.41 4.68 4.58
CA LEU A 94 -1.08 3.92 3.54
C LEU A 94 -2.59 4.15 3.62
N ALA A 95 -3.21 4.26 2.46
CA ALA A 95 -4.65 4.09 2.30
C ALA A 95 -4.85 2.82 1.45
N ILE A 96 -5.56 1.85 1.99
CA ILE A 96 -5.77 0.56 1.35
C ILE A 96 -7.26 0.32 1.20
N MET A 97 -7.69 0.08 -0.01
CA MET A 97 -9.07 -0.30 -0.31
C MET A 97 -9.09 -1.75 -0.73
N ALA A 98 -9.77 -2.56 0.07
CA ALA A 98 -9.98 -3.97 -0.19
C ALA A 98 -11.47 -4.25 -0.43
N ASN A 99 -11.82 -5.51 -0.66
CA ASN A 99 -13.16 -5.92 -1.04
C ASN A 99 -14.25 -5.37 -0.11
N HIS A 100 -14.07 -5.45 1.19
CA HIS A 100 -15.07 -5.04 2.18
C HIS A 100 -14.56 -4.00 3.17
N GLY A 101 -13.48 -3.29 2.85
CA GLY A 101 -12.97 -2.33 3.80
C GLY A 101 -12.02 -1.30 3.23
N LEU A 102 -11.93 -0.22 3.95
CA LEU A 102 -10.96 0.85 3.72
C LEU A 102 -10.10 0.94 4.97
N PHE A 103 -8.79 0.88 4.80
CA PHE A 103 -7.85 0.85 5.90
C PHE A 103 -6.87 2.03 5.80
N GLY A 104 -6.69 2.74 6.90
CA GLY A 104 -5.61 3.68 7.08
C GLY A 104 -4.51 3.02 7.90
N VAL A 105 -3.27 3.07 7.42
CA VAL A 105 -2.14 2.39 8.06
C VAL A 105 -0.99 3.37 8.17
N ARG A 106 -0.32 3.34 9.31
CA ARG A 106 0.80 4.22 9.62
C ARG A 106 1.94 3.41 10.22
N ASP A 107 3.18 3.79 9.89
CA ASP A 107 4.33 3.13 10.47
C ASP A 107 4.34 3.21 12.01
N PRO A 108 4.96 2.25 12.71
CA PRO A 108 4.92 2.20 14.18
C PRO A 108 5.48 3.45 14.86
N PHE A 109 6.41 4.15 14.24
CA PHE A 109 6.99 5.37 14.80
C PHE A 109 6.22 6.63 14.44
N GLY A 110 5.23 6.54 13.55
CA GLY A 110 4.40 7.66 13.17
C GLY A 110 5.15 8.81 12.49
N VAL A 111 6.16 8.50 11.70
CA VAL A 111 6.99 9.52 11.02
C VAL A 111 6.20 10.24 9.95
N ARG A 112 5.37 9.50 9.19
CA ARG A 112 4.47 10.12 8.19
C ARG A 112 3.12 10.39 8.81
N PRO A 113 2.50 11.54 8.48
CA PRO A 113 1.20 11.88 9.04
C PRO A 113 0.08 11.00 8.48
N LEU A 114 -0.87 10.69 9.34
CA LEU A 114 -2.13 10.07 8.96
C LEU A 114 -3.20 10.67 9.87
N CYS A 115 -4.28 11.16 9.28
CA CYS A 115 -5.34 11.81 10.00
C CYS A 115 -6.69 11.21 9.61
N LEU A 116 -7.50 10.86 10.59
CA LEU A 116 -8.89 10.47 10.41
C LEU A 116 -9.79 11.62 10.79
N GLY A 117 -10.75 11.90 9.94
CA GLY A 117 -11.73 12.94 10.23
C GLY A 117 -13.08 12.64 9.65
N PRO A 118 -14.16 13.08 10.29
CA PRO A 118 -15.49 12.99 9.71
C PRO A 118 -15.61 13.98 8.56
N LEU A 119 -16.22 13.55 7.46
CA LEU A 119 -16.58 14.44 6.37
C LEU A 119 -17.99 14.98 6.61
N MET A 120 -18.08 16.28 6.84
CA MET A 120 -19.36 16.98 6.90
C MET A 120 -19.69 17.48 5.50
N VAL A 121 -20.72 16.91 4.88
CA VAL A 121 -21.19 17.37 3.58
C VAL A 121 -22.34 18.33 3.79
N ALA A 122 -22.19 19.57 3.34
CA ALA A 122 -23.22 20.59 3.46
C ALA A 122 -24.49 20.15 2.75
N GLY A 123 -25.64 20.31 3.41
CA GLY A 123 -26.94 19.93 2.84
C GLY A 123 -27.38 18.49 3.10
N LEU A 124 -26.60 17.75 3.84
CA LEU A 124 -27.00 16.42 4.30
C LEU A 124 -27.54 16.47 5.72
#